data_5983e198a17ecba2c095c9c0c86c2ca0
#
_entry.id   5983e198a17ecba2c095c9c0c86c2ca0
#
_cell.length_a   1.000
_cell.length_b   1.000
_cell.length_c   1.000
_cell.angle_alpha   90.00
_cell.angle_beta   90.00
_cell.angle_gamma   90.00
#
_symmetry.space_group_name_H-M   'P 1'
#
loop_
_entity.id
_entity.type
_entity.pdbx_description
1 polymer ?
#
loop_
_entity_poly.entity_id
_entity_poly.type
_entity_poly.pdbx_seq_one_letter_code
_entity_poly.pdbx_strand_id
1 'polypeptide(L)'
;MEVRNYIRNNWKKSVRIHNKMNNSIAVPFPYNSPCAEGLFDELYYWDTYFLNRGLLKDQLFEQAKNNILDISYLISKYGFMPNANRLDMINRSQPPFFISMVIDYYNNTLDKSIFQSIIKSMNLEMEFWIKNRTVYIDNKIAFQYRSHALDEHYIYMAKEYRERVKKIIDENEDDLIIGKNVLAECESGWDFSPRFNQRILNYLPIDLNSMMYFNLTSLEQINRHFDYQSNYDYKDIAFNLLKILNNKCYKDGIYYDYDFVNNKISPIISMASFYPFKFNIYNDKKAFHYLYNKLIHQYGLSTTEKEDEHNYQWGYPNMWPCLMLIAFDGAINNKDDQKAIDIAKLYINTVDKEFARSNKLWEKYDVNIGTRSILNEYSETEMLGWTAGSYVAMYDYLKELNQ
;
A
#
# COMPACT_ATOMS: atom_id res chain seq x y z
N MET A 1 -21.84 4.96 -14.39
CA MET A 1 -22.48 6.24 -13.91
C MET A 1 -23.09 6.06 -12.52
N GLU A 2 -23.72 4.94 -12.22
CA GLU A 2 -24.37 4.64 -10.92
C GLU A 2 -23.35 4.57 -9.78
N VAL A 3 -22.30 3.77 -9.91
CA VAL A 3 -21.22 3.64 -8.91
C VAL A 3 -20.53 4.98 -8.64
N ARG A 4 -20.22 5.73 -9.69
CA ARG A 4 -19.57 7.06 -9.54
C ARG A 4 -20.42 8.05 -8.73
N ASN A 5 -21.74 8.04 -8.96
CA ASN A 5 -22.69 8.86 -8.20
C ASN A 5 -22.84 8.35 -6.76
N TYR A 6 -22.90 7.02 -6.57
CA TYR A 6 -22.93 6.40 -5.25
C TYR A 6 -21.71 6.86 -4.42
N ILE A 7 -20.52 6.74 -4.96
CA ILE A 7 -19.28 7.14 -4.26
C ILE A 7 -19.37 8.63 -3.86
N ARG A 8 -19.66 9.53 -4.82
CA ARG A 8 -19.75 10.98 -4.57
C ARG A 8 -20.71 11.30 -3.43
N ASN A 9 -21.86 10.63 -3.38
CA ASN A 9 -22.90 10.90 -2.38
C ASN A 9 -22.59 10.28 -1.00
N ASN A 10 -21.63 9.35 -0.92
CA ASN A 10 -21.37 8.58 0.29
C ASN A 10 -20.02 8.88 0.96
N TRP A 11 -19.13 9.71 0.39
CA TRP A 11 -17.86 10.07 1.04
C TRP A 11 -18.02 10.50 2.50
N LYS A 12 -19.05 11.30 2.80
CA LYS A 12 -19.34 11.77 4.15
C LYS A 12 -19.62 10.67 5.18
N LYS A 13 -20.03 9.48 4.73
CA LYS A 13 -20.28 8.35 5.63
C LYS A 13 -19.00 7.74 6.20
N SER A 14 -17.86 7.94 5.54
CA SER A 14 -16.56 7.49 6.05
C SER A 14 -15.87 8.52 6.95
N VAL A 15 -16.43 9.74 7.09
CA VAL A 15 -15.83 10.79 7.93
C VAL A 15 -16.08 10.51 9.40
N ARG A 16 -15.01 10.56 10.19
CA ARG A 16 -15.01 10.42 11.66
C ARG A 16 -14.52 11.71 12.30
N ILE A 17 -15.23 12.18 13.32
CA ILE A 17 -14.86 13.40 14.07
C ILE A 17 -14.11 13.00 15.35
N HIS A 18 -14.58 11.96 16.02
CA HIS A 18 -13.93 11.36 17.18
C HIS A 18 -14.22 9.86 17.17
N ASN A 19 -13.19 9.05 17.28
CA ASN A 19 -13.41 7.63 17.53
C ASN A 19 -13.62 7.43 19.05
N LYS A 20 -14.75 6.82 19.41
CA LYS A 20 -15.14 6.58 20.81
C LYS A 20 -14.65 5.24 21.35
N MET A 21 -13.88 4.48 20.57
CA MET A 21 -13.38 3.19 21.03
C MET A 21 -12.29 3.37 22.08
N ASN A 22 -12.29 2.54 23.12
CA ASN A 22 -11.37 2.66 24.28
C ASN A 22 -9.87 2.66 23.92
N ASN A 23 -9.50 2.12 22.75
CA ASN A 23 -8.11 2.03 22.27
C ASN A 23 -7.78 3.04 21.17
N SER A 24 -8.69 3.95 20.83
CA SER A 24 -8.48 4.93 19.76
C SER A 24 -7.53 6.04 20.21
N ILE A 25 -6.65 6.45 19.28
CA ILE A 25 -5.78 7.62 19.45
C ILE A 25 -6.49 8.81 18.82
N ALA A 26 -6.80 9.83 19.64
CA ALA A 26 -7.41 11.06 19.16
C ALA A 26 -6.48 11.81 18.20
N VAL A 27 -7.05 12.34 17.12
CA VAL A 27 -6.39 13.19 16.12
C VAL A 27 -7.08 14.55 16.04
N PRO A 28 -6.38 15.61 15.56
CA PRO A 28 -6.89 16.99 15.61
C PRO A 28 -8.07 17.27 14.69
N PHE A 29 -8.16 16.58 13.54
CA PHE A 29 -9.14 16.90 12.49
C PHE A 29 -10.10 15.74 12.23
N PRO A 30 -11.22 15.97 11.52
CA PRO A 30 -12.04 14.90 10.98
C PRO A 30 -11.26 14.09 9.92
N TYR A 31 -11.21 12.77 10.06
CA TYR A 31 -10.53 11.86 9.14
C TYR A 31 -11.51 10.91 8.44
N ASN A 32 -11.06 10.25 7.37
CA ASN A 32 -11.82 9.19 6.74
C ASN A 32 -11.35 7.82 7.23
N SER A 33 -12.31 6.99 7.65
CA SER A 33 -12.11 5.56 7.81
C SER A 33 -12.26 4.82 6.47
N PRO A 34 -11.65 3.63 6.29
CA PRO A 34 -11.82 2.82 5.09
C PRO A 34 -13.26 2.41 4.83
N CYS A 35 -14.05 2.19 5.88
CA CYS A 35 -15.44 1.75 5.79
C CYS A 35 -16.42 2.87 6.16
N ALA A 36 -17.62 2.82 5.56
CA ALA A 36 -18.72 3.71 5.98
C ALA A 36 -19.24 3.30 7.36
N GLU A 37 -19.36 1.99 7.58
CA GLU A 37 -19.80 1.36 8.83
C GLU A 37 -19.05 0.03 8.99
N GLY A 38 -18.77 -0.41 10.21
CA GLY A 38 -18.25 -1.75 10.47
C GLY A 38 -16.84 -1.83 11.02
N LEU A 39 -16.04 -2.75 10.49
CA LEU A 39 -14.80 -3.22 11.11
C LEU A 39 -13.65 -2.18 11.13
N PHE A 40 -13.52 -1.34 10.12
CA PHE A 40 -12.40 -0.42 9.98
C PHE A 40 -12.84 1.02 10.18
N ASP A 41 -12.88 1.45 11.45
CA ASP A 41 -13.37 2.78 11.86
C ASP A 41 -12.23 3.77 12.15
N GLU A 42 -10.98 3.31 12.09
CA GLU A 42 -9.79 4.08 12.35
C GLU A 42 -9.23 4.75 11.10
N LEU A 43 -8.30 5.69 11.29
CA LEU A 43 -7.44 6.25 10.26
C LEU A 43 -6.30 5.26 9.97
N TYR A 44 -6.45 4.43 8.95
CA TYR A 44 -5.40 3.51 8.49
C TYR A 44 -4.44 4.22 7.54
N TYR A 45 -3.14 3.94 7.69
CA TYR A 45 -2.11 4.71 7.02
C TYR A 45 -2.17 4.60 5.50
N TRP A 46 -1.90 3.42 4.93
CA TRP A 46 -1.80 3.30 3.48
C TRP A 46 -3.17 3.37 2.76
N ASP A 47 -4.26 2.93 3.44
CA ASP A 47 -5.63 3.06 2.94
C ASP A 47 -5.97 4.51 2.61
N THR A 48 -5.53 5.43 3.47
CA THR A 48 -5.74 6.86 3.32
C THR A 48 -5.13 7.41 2.04
N TYR A 49 -4.00 6.86 1.56
CA TYR A 49 -3.43 7.25 0.27
C TYR A 49 -4.41 7.02 -0.87
N PHE A 50 -4.94 5.81 -0.99
CA PHE A 50 -5.85 5.44 -2.07
C PHE A 50 -7.19 6.18 -1.97
N LEU A 51 -7.69 6.36 -0.77
CA LEU A 51 -8.90 7.14 -0.49
C LEU A 51 -8.71 8.59 -0.89
N ASN A 52 -7.60 9.23 -0.52
CA ASN A 52 -7.30 10.62 -0.87
C ASN A 52 -7.24 10.83 -2.39
N ARG A 53 -6.82 9.83 -3.19
CA ARG A 53 -6.86 9.91 -4.67
C ARG A 53 -8.28 10.18 -5.18
N GLY A 54 -9.29 9.55 -4.58
CA GLY A 54 -10.70 9.79 -4.89
C GLY A 54 -11.21 11.15 -4.39
N LEU A 55 -10.87 11.52 -3.16
CA LEU A 55 -11.27 12.82 -2.59
C LEU A 55 -10.72 13.98 -3.41
N LEU A 56 -9.47 13.92 -3.85
CA LEU A 56 -8.84 14.95 -4.67
C LEU A 56 -9.52 15.09 -6.04
N LYS A 57 -9.90 13.99 -6.70
CA LYS A 57 -10.67 14.03 -7.96
C LYS A 57 -12.09 14.58 -7.75
N ASP A 58 -12.71 14.36 -6.60
CA ASP A 58 -14.00 14.95 -6.22
C ASP A 58 -13.87 16.37 -5.64
N GLN A 59 -12.68 16.97 -5.65
CA GLN A 59 -12.36 18.30 -5.14
C GLN A 59 -12.69 18.50 -3.64
N LEU A 60 -12.69 17.40 -2.88
CA LEU A 60 -12.83 17.40 -1.42
C LEU A 60 -11.48 17.70 -0.75
N PHE A 61 -10.85 18.80 -1.18
CA PHE A 61 -9.47 19.16 -0.83
C PHE A 61 -9.25 19.32 0.67
N GLU A 62 -10.21 19.94 1.37
CA GLU A 62 -10.12 20.15 2.82
C GLU A 62 -10.08 18.81 3.56
N GLN A 63 -10.91 17.86 3.17
CA GLN A 63 -10.94 16.55 3.78
C GLN A 63 -9.67 15.75 3.51
N ALA A 64 -9.14 15.82 2.28
CA ALA A 64 -7.84 15.19 1.95
C ALA A 64 -6.69 15.83 2.74
N LYS A 65 -6.73 17.16 2.95
CA LYS A 65 -5.77 17.89 3.79
C LYS A 65 -5.86 17.46 5.25
N ASN A 66 -7.05 17.32 5.79
CA ASN A 66 -7.26 16.87 7.17
C ASN A 66 -6.64 15.50 7.42
N ASN A 67 -6.86 14.55 6.52
CA ASN A 67 -6.23 13.22 6.58
C ASN A 67 -4.68 13.32 6.63
N ILE A 68 -4.08 14.18 5.80
CA ILE A 68 -2.63 14.41 5.76
C ILE A 68 -2.14 15.02 7.07
N LEU A 69 -2.86 16.02 7.60
CA LEU A 69 -2.48 16.69 8.86
C LEU A 69 -2.60 15.76 10.07
N ASP A 70 -3.58 14.87 10.10
CA ASP A 70 -3.73 13.88 11.16
C ASP A 70 -2.61 12.83 11.12
N ILE A 71 -2.20 12.37 9.93
CA ILE A 71 -1.03 11.52 9.76
C ILE A 71 0.24 12.26 10.24
N SER A 72 0.42 13.52 9.84
CA SER A 72 1.52 14.37 10.30
C SER A 72 1.56 14.52 11.83
N TYR A 73 0.39 14.69 12.46
CA TYR A 73 0.26 14.74 13.91
C TYR A 73 0.72 13.44 14.57
N LEU A 74 0.27 12.28 14.06
CA LEU A 74 0.65 10.98 14.59
C LEU A 74 2.15 10.72 14.43
N ILE A 75 2.73 11.05 13.27
CA ILE A 75 4.18 10.99 13.05
C ILE A 75 4.93 11.88 14.05
N SER A 76 4.47 13.11 14.26
CA SER A 76 5.09 14.04 15.21
C SER A 76 5.02 13.54 16.66
N LYS A 77 3.97 12.81 16.99
CA LYS A 77 3.74 12.26 18.34
C LYS A 77 4.55 11.00 18.63
N TYR A 78 4.65 10.10 17.66
CA TYR A 78 5.26 8.77 17.84
C TYR A 78 6.62 8.62 17.14
N GLY A 79 7.03 9.57 16.30
CA GLY A 79 8.22 9.49 15.46
C GLY A 79 8.00 8.71 14.15
N PHE A 80 6.83 8.13 13.97
CA PHE A 80 6.42 7.39 12.76
C PHE A 80 4.89 7.35 12.68
N MET A 81 4.33 7.02 11.51
CA MET A 81 2.90 6.75 11.41
C MET A 81 2.61 5.32 11.87
N PRO A 82 1.84 5.13 12.96
CA PRO A 82 1.32 3.81 13.32
C PRO A 82 0.47 3.20 12.20
N ASN A 83 0.27 1.89 12.23
CA ASN A 83 -0.59 1.18 11.28
C ASN A 83 -1.98 1.84 11.15
N ALA A 84 -2.55 2.22 12.29
CA ALA A 84 -3.76 3.05 12.41
C ALA A 84 -3.71 3.90 13.68
N ASN A 85 -4.64 4.84 13.84
CA ASN A 85 -4.77 5.63 15.07
C ASN A 85 -5.37 4.81 16.23
N ARG A 86 -4.71 3.68 16.55
CA ARG A 86 -5.09 2.71 17.58
C ARG A 86 -3.89 2.29 18.43
N LEU A 87 -4.08 2.20 19.77
CA LEU A 87 -2.98 1.91 20.71
C LEU A 87 -2.37 0.51 20.53
N ASP A 88 -3.16 -0.48 20.18
CA ASP A 88 -2.68 -1.85 19.89
C ASP A 88 -2.01 -1.98 18.51
N MET A 89 -2.04 -0.93 17.70
CA MET A 89 -1.40 -0.87 16.36
C MET A 89 -0.17 0.05 16.30
N ILE A 90 0.31 0.56 17.45
CA ILE A 90 1.55 1.36 17.48
C ILE A 90 2.83 0.51 17.45
N ASN A 91 2.71 -0.80 17.44
CA ASN A 91 3.84 -1.73 17.36
C ASN A 91 4.39 -1.94 15.94
N ARG A 92 3.78 -1.32 14.94
CA ARG A 92 4.15 -1.37 13.53
C ARG A 92 3.63 -0.16 12.77
N SER A 93 4.23 0.09 11.60
CA SER A 93 3.72 1.06 10.63
C SER A 93 2.87 0.36 9.55
N GLN A 94 2.76 0.96 8.38
CA GLN A 94 2.27 0.41 7.12
C GLN A 94 3.10 0.99 5.95
N PRO A 95 2.85 0.62 4.67
CA PRO A 95 3.59 1.14 3.53
C PRO A 95 3.64 2.68 3.53
N PRO A 96 4.84 3.30 3.41
CA PRO A 96 5.05 4.71 3.68
C PRO A 96 4.62 5.63 2.51
N PHE A 97 3.32 5.83 2.37
CA PHE A 97 2.72 6.68 1.34
C PHE A 97 2.58 8.17 1.70
N PHE A 98 3.03 8.61 2.87
CA PHE A 98 2.81 9.99 3.32
C PHE A 98 3.33 11.04 2.35
N ILE A 99 4.57 10.90 1.88
CA ILE A 99 5.18 11.81 0.91
C ILE A 99 4.37 11.82 -0.41
N SER A 100 3.92 10.65 -0.87
CA SER A 100 3.05 10.55 -2.06
C SER A 100 1.72 11.27 -1.87
N MET A 101 1.08 11.16 -0.69
CA MET A 101 -0.17 11.89 -0.37
C MET A 101 0.02 13.41 -0.44
N VAL A 102 1.13 13.89 0.10
CA VAL A 102 1.43 15.34 0.11
C VAL A 102 1.68 15.85 -1.30
N ILE A 103 2.43 15.11 -2.11
CA ILE A 103 2.72 15.48 -3.50
C ILE A 103 1.43 15.46 -4.33
N ASP A 104 0.57 14.43 -4.16
CA ASP A 104 -0.71 14.36 -4.86
C ASP A 104 -1.65 15.51 -4.46
N TYR A 105 -1.71 15.86 -3.17
CA TYR A 105 -2.46 17.02 -2.70
C TYR A 105 -1.94 18.32 -3.34
N TYR A 106 -0.62 18.55 -3.30
CA TYR A 106 -0.02 19.73 -3.91
C TYR A 106 -0.29 19.82 -5.42
N ASN A 107 -0.17 18.71 -6.14
CA ASN A 107 -0.40 18.68 -7.59
C ASN A 107 -1.86 19.02 -7.97
N ASN A 108 -2.82 18.75 -7.09
CA ASN A 108 -4.24 19.06 -7.32
C ASN A 108 -4.66 20.44 -6.82
N THR A 109 -3.93 21.04 -5.86
CA THR A 109 -4.36 22.30 -5.21
C THR A 109 -3.40 23.46 -5.43
N LEU A 110 -2.13 23.17 -5.76
CA LEU A 110 -1.01 24.10 -5.79
C LEU A 110 -0.75 24.82 -4.44
N ASP A 111 -1.29 24.28 -3.34
CA ASP A 111 -1.09 24.81 -1.98
C ASP A 111 0.31 24.43 -1.43
N LYS A 112 1.28 25.35 -1.65
CA LYS A 112 2.66 25.18 -1.15
C LYS A 112 2.76 25.22 0.38
N SER A 113 1.78 25.81 1.08
CA SER A 113 1.82 25.94 2.54
C SER A 113 1.79 24.60 3.25
N ILE A 114 1.28 23.56 2.59
CA ILE A 114 1.26 22.20 3.13
C ILE A 114 2.69 21.72 3.48
N PHE A 115 3.66 21.93 2.58
CA PHE A 115 5.05 21.51 2.84
C PHE A 115 5.64 22.19 4.06
N GLN A 116 5.44 23.50 4.22
CA GLN A 116 5.96 24.25 5.38
C GLN A 116 5.38 23.73 6.70
N SER A 117 4.10 23.32 6.69
CA SER A 117 3.43 22.82 7.90
C SER A 117 3.88 21.42 8.33
N ILE A 118 4.35 20.57 7.40
CA ILE A 118 4.59 19.14 7.66
C ILE A 118 6.00 18.64 7.31
N ILE A 119 6.90 19.49 6.80
CA ILE A 119 8.25 19.07 6.39
C ILE A 119 9.01 18.36 7.52
N LYS A 120 8.79 18.79 8.76
CA LYS A 120 9.40 18.14 9.93
C LYS A 120 8.90 16.71 10.11
N SER A 121 7.61 16.47 10.01
CA SER A 121 7.05 15.11 10.14
C SER A 121 7.44 14.20 8.96
N MET A 122 7.56 14.74 7.74
CA MET A 122 8.09 13.99 6.60
C MET A 122 9.52 13.49 6.87
N ASN A 123 10.39 14.35 7.43
CA ASN A 123 11.74 13.96 7.80
C ASN A 123 11.78 13.00 8.99
N LEU A 124 10.91 13.17 10.00
CA LEU A 124 10.82 12.25 11.14
C LEU A 124 10.43 10.84 10.70
N GLU A 125 9.46 10.71 9.79
CA GLU A 125 9.08 9.41 9.25
C GLU A 125 10.24 8.76 8.50
N MET A 126 10.95 9.51 7.67
CA MET A 126 12.11 8.99 6.95
C MET A 126 13.22 8.54 7.90
N GLU A 127 13.48 9.32 8.96
CA GLU A 127 14.43 8.93 10.01
C GLU A 127 14.02 7.63 10.72
N PHE A 128 12.71 7.44 10.99
CA PHE A 128 12.22 6.19 11.57
C PHE A 128 12.53 5.00 10.66
N TRP A 129 12.24 5.08 9.36
CA TRP A 129 12.52 4.01 8.43
C TRP A 129 14.02 3.70 8.36
N ILE A 130 14.88 4.72 8.30
CA ILE A 130 16.33 4.56 8.27
C ILE A 130 16.84 3.94 9.59
N LYS A 131 16.36 4.36 10.74
CA LYS A 131 16.84 3.86 12.05
C LYS A 131 16.30 2.48 12.40
N ASN A 132 15.04 2.17 12.05
CA ASN A 132 14.32 1.02 12.61
C ASN A 132 14.00 -0.06 11.58
N ARG A 133 14.10 0.22 10.28
CA ARG A 133 13.69 -0.67 9.18
C ARG A 133 14.81 -0.95 8.19
N THR A 134 16.02 -0.53 8.51
CA THR A 134 17.22 -0.79 7.69
C THR A 134 17.66 -2.25 7.81
N VAL A 135 18.05 -2.80 6.67
CA VAL A 135 18.91 -3.98 6.53
C VAL A 135 20.10 -3.61 5.63
N TYR A 136 21.27 -4.18 5.93
CA TYR A 136 22.47 -3.89 5.16
C TYR A 136 22.70 -4.97 4.10
N ILE A 137 22.74 -4.56 2.84
CA ILE A 137 23.11 -5.39 1.71
C ILE A 137 24.40 -4.83 1.11
N ASP A 138 25.44 -5.64 1.06
CA ASP A 138 26.78 -5.23 0.61
C ASP A 138 27.23 -3.91 1.28
N ASN A 139 27.01 -3.80 2.60
CA ASN A 139 27.28 -2.63 3.46
C ASN A 139 26.51 -1.34 3.06
N LYS A 140 25.42 -1.46 2.32
CA LYS A 140 24.54 -0.35 1.93
C LYS A 140 23.16 -0.53 2.51
N ILE A 141 22.47 0.59 2.76
CA ILE A 141 21.13 0.64 3.33
C ILE A 141 20.11 0.15 2.30
N ALA A 142 19.29 -0.83 2.69
CA ALA A 142 18.02 -1.19 2.10
C ALA A 142 16.98 -1.34 3.20
N PHE A 143 15.72 -1.53 2.86
CA PHE A 143 14.62 -1.47 3.81
C PHE A 143 13.84 -2.79 3.87
N GLN A 144 13.33 -3.08 5.06
CA GLN A 144 12.59 -4.28 5.39
C GLN A 144 11.40 -3.93 6.25
N TYR A 145 10.26 -4.58 6.03
CA TYR A 145 9.14 -4.55 6.98
C TYR A 145 9.49 -5.27 8.26
N ARG A 146 9.13 -4.70 9.39
CA ARG A 146 9.36 -5.22 10.74
C ARG A 146 8.27 -4.73 11.68
N SER A 147 8.36 -5.18 12.92
CA SER A 147 7.52 -4.70 14.03
C SER A 147 8.38 -4.51 15.29
N HIS A 148 7.80 -3.92 16.30
CA HIS A 148 8.40 -3.75 17.63
C HIS A 148 7.33 -4.02 18.68
N ALA A 149 7.06 -5.28 18.93
CA ALA A 149 6.11 -5.76 19.92
C ALA A 149 6.82 -6.47 21.08
N LEU A 150 6.10 -6.71 22.16
CA LEU A 150 6.55 -7.59 23.23
C LEU A 150 6.48 -9.05 22.79
N ASP A 151 7.31 -9.92 23.36
CA ASP A 151 7.38 -11.33 23.00
C ASP A 151 6.03 -12.05 23.17
N GLU A 152 5.29 -11.75 24.21
CA GLU A 152 3.94 -12.28 24.45
C GLU A 152 2.95 -11.92 23.32
N HIS A 153 3.11 -10.73 22.72
CA HIS A 153 2.28 -10.33 21.59
C HIS A 153 2.66 -11.07 20.31
N TYR A 154 3.96 -11.31 20.07
CA TYR A 154 4.39 -12.16 18.96
C TYR A 154 3.85 -13.58 19.08
N ILE A 155 3.93 -14.18 20.28
CA ILE A 155 3.39 -15.51 20.56
C ILE A 155 1.87 -15.56 20.35
N TYR A 156 1.14 -14.52 20.80
CA TYR A 156 -0.29 -14.41 20.53
C TYR A 156 -0.60 -14.37 19.02
N MET A 157 0.11 -13.55 18.26
CA MET A 157 -0.06 -13.46 16.81
C MET A 157 0.29 -14.75 16.07
N ALA A 158 1.27 -15.51 16.55
CA ALA A 158 1.59 -16.82 15.99
C ALA A 158 0.44 -17.81 16.17
N LYS A 159 -0.22 -17.82 17.33
CA LYS A 159 -1.38 -18.69 17.59
C LYS A 159 -2.56 -18.33 16.68
N GLU A 160 -2.90 -17.04 16.59
CA GLU A 160 -3.93 -16.55 15.68
C GLU A 160 -3.63 -16.93 14.23
N TYR A 161 -2.37 -16.85 13.81
CA TYR A 161 -1.95 -17.22 12.46
C TYR A 161 -2.12 -18.71 12.19
N ARG A 162 -1.72 -19.59 13.14
CA ARG A 162 -1.90 -21.05 13.02
C ARG A 162 -3.37 -21.47 12.87
N GLU A 163 -4.28 -20.73 13.51
CA GLU A 163 -5.72 -20.98 13.39
C GLU A 163 -6.29 -20.55 12.03
N ARG A 164 -5.79 -19.46 11.48
CA ARG A 164 -6.27 -18.86 10.22
C ARG A 164 -5.64 -19.50 8.98
N VAL A 165 -4.34 -19.75 9.01
CA VAL A 165 -3.57 -20.32 7.90
C VAL A 165 -3.31 -21.78 8.15
N LYS A 166 -4.09 -22.64 7.49
CA LYS A 166 -4.08 -24.10 7.72
C LYS A 166 -2.80 -24.81 7.30
N LYS A 167 -1.86 -24.15 6.61
CA LYS A 167 -0.58 -24.70 6.19
C LYS A 167 0.55 -23.78 6.65
N ILE A 168 1.28 -24.22 7.66
CA ILE A 168 2.53 -23.62 8.12
C ILE A 168 3.66 -24.49 7.60
N ILE A 169 4.74 -23.85 7.15
CA ILE A 169 5.89 -24.53 6.55
C ILE A 169 6.57 -25.47 7.56
N ASP A 170 6.60 -25.09 8.82
CA ASP A 170 7.12 -25.89 9.90
C ASP A 170 6.20 -25.78 11.13
N GLU A 171 5.47 -26.88 11.41
CA GLU A 171 4.58 -26.94 12.56
C GLU A 171 5.31 -26.88 13.91
N ASN A 172 6.61 -27.19 13.93
CA ASN A 172 7.45 -27.18 15.13
C ASN A 172 8.25 -25.87 15.29
N GLU A 173 8.05 -24.89 14.43
CA GLU A 173 8.75 -23.62 14.54
C GLU A 173 8.32 -22.84 15.76
N ASP A 174 9.29 -22.14 16.36
CA ASP A 174 9.10 -21.26 17.50
C ASP A 174 8.05 -20.17 17.22
N ASP A 175 7.03 -20.08 18.06
CA ASP A 175 5.96 -19.10 17.97
C ASP A 175 6.49 -17.66 17.95
N LEU A 176 7.62 -17.39 18.60
CA LEU A 176 8.24 -16.06 18.58
C LEU A 176 8.75 -15.71 17.16
N ILE A 177 9.33 -16.68 16.45
CA ILE A 177 9.81 -16.49 15.07
C ILE A 177 8.61 -16.28 14.13
N ILE A 178 7.60 -17.13 14.27
CA ILE A 178 6.35 -16.99 13.47
C ILE A 178 5.73 -15.63 13.72
N GLY A 179 5.49 -15.25 14.96
CA GLY A 179 4.82 -13.99 15.31
C GLY A 179 5.56 -12.75 14.81
N LYS A 180 6.91 -12.76 14.83
CA LYS A 180 7.73 -11.69 14.26
C LYS A 180 7.51 -11.55 12.74
N ASN A 181 7.47 -12.66 12.00
CA ASN A 181 7.17 -12.64 10.57
C ASN A 181 5.74 -12.19 10.30
N VAL A 182 4.76 -12.68 11.06
CA VAL A 182 3.35 -12.30 10.93
C VAL A 182 3.14 -10.79 11.13
N LEU A 183 3.69 -10.20 12.21
CA LEU A 183 3.57 -8.76 12.43
C LEU A 183 4.34 -7.92 11.40
N ALA A 184 5.42 -8.44 10.84
CA ALA A 184 6.11 -7.79 9.74
C ALA A 184 5.29 -7.85 8.42
N GLU A 185 4.56 -8.94 8.17
CA GLU A 185 3.58 -9.00 7.08
C GLU A 185 2.42 -8.01 7.30
N CYS A 186 1.93 -7.87 8.53
CA CYS A 186 0.94 -6.84 8.87
C CYS A 186 1.47 -5.41 8.63
N GLU A 187 2.76 -5.13 8.83
CA GLU A 187 3.36 -3.84 8.45
C GLU A 187 3.40 -3.64 6.94
N SER A 188 3.54 -4.73 6.16
CA SER A 188 3.52 -4.64 4.70
C SER A 188 2.14 -4.29 4.13
N GLY A 189 1.09 -4.47 4.91
CA GLY A 189 -0.30 -4.37 4.48
C GLY A 189 -0.78 -5.57 3.64
N TRP A 190 0.09 -6.56 3.38
CA TRP A 190 -0.23 -7.76 2.63
C TRP A 190 -0.29 -8.99 3.56
N ASP A 191 -1.05 -8.82 4.65
CA ASP A 191 -1.18 -9.86 5.66
C ASP A 191 -1.65 -11.16 5.02
N PHE A 192 -0.80 -12.15 5.19
CA PHE A 192 -0.90 -13.49 4.68
C PHE A 192 -0.86 -13.55 3.15
N SER A 193 0.37 -13.41 2.68
CA SER A 193 0.76 -13.44 1.28
C SER A 193 1.71 -14.60 1.01
N PRO A 194 1.64 -15.25 -0.15
CA PRO A 194 2.60 -16.25 -0.56
C PRO A 194 3.98 -15.67 -0.92
N ARG A 195 4.10 -14.35 -1.11
CA ARG A 195 5.30 -13.64 -1.60
C ARG A 195 6.58 -14.05 -0.88
N PHE A 196 6.51 -14.22 0.42
CA PHE A 196 7.67 -14.36 1.29
C PHE A 196 7.81 -15.75 1.90
N ASN A 197 6.96 -16.69 1.49
CA ASN A 197 6.95 -18.03 2.05
C ASN A 197 6.96 -18.01 3.59
N GLN A 198 6.14 -17.12 4.21
CA GLN A 198 6.04 -16.91 5.66
C GLN A 198 7.36 -16.46 6.34
N ARG A 199 8.28 -15.86 5.59
CA ARG A 199 9.63 -15.44 6.02
C ARG A 199 9.96 -14.03 5.57
N ILE A 200 9.01 -13.09 5.68
CA ILE A 200 9.20 -11.71 5.23
C ILE A 200 10.48 -11.06 5.80
N LEU A 201 10.89 -11.46 7.01
CA LEU A 201 12.13 -10.99 7.65
C LEU A 201 13.42 -11.44 6.95
N ASN A 202 13.32 -12.32 5.96
CA ASN A 202 14.46 -12.73 5.12
C ASN A 202 14.52 -11.96 3.81
N TYR A 203 13.54 -11.09 3.53
CA TYR A 203 13.36 -10.50 2.21
C TYR A 203 13.59 -8.99 2.18
N LEU A 204 14.06 -8.52 1.01
CA LEU A 204 13.91 -7.16 0.54
C LEU A 204 12.62 -7.07 -0.26
N PRO A 205 11.55 -6.49 0.28
CA PRO A 205 10.30 -6.30 -0.46
C PRO A 205 10.49 -5.22 -1.54
N ILE A 206 10.17 -5.56 -2.78
CA ILE A 206 10.38 -4.64 -3.92
C ILE A 206 9.43 -3.43 -3.86
N ASP A 207 8.22 -3.60 -3.37
CA ASP A 207 7.25 -2.53 -3.14
C ASP A 207 7.80 -1.50 -2.14
N LEU A 208 8.24 -1.94 -0.94
CA LEU A 208 8.81 -1.05 0.07
C LEU A 208 10.02 -0.29 -0.48
N ASN A 209 10.97 -1.02 -1.07
CA ASN A 209 12.21 -0.40 -1.50
C ASN A 209 12.01 0.55 -2.70
N SER A 210 11.00 0.31 -3.53
CA SER A 210 10.57 1.26 -4.56
C SER A 210 9.96 2.54 -3.97
N MET A 211 9.10 2.41 -2.96
CA MET A 211 8.54 3.55 -2.23
C MET A 211 9.63 4.35 -1.52
N MET A 212 10.57 3.66 -0.85
CA MET A 212 11.66 4.31 -0.14
C MET A 212 12.59 5.07 -1.09
N TYR A 213 12.90 4.52 -2.25
CA TYR A 213 13.64 5.24 -3.29
C TYR A 213 12.94 6.54 -3.69
N PHE A 214 11.63 6.46 -3.97
CA PHE A 214 10.81 7.62 -4.31
C PHE A 214 10.76 8.64 -3.16
N ASN A 215 10.53 8.18 -1.95
CA ASN A 215 10.44 9.04 -0.76
C ASN A 215 11.76 9.78 -0.50
N LEU A 216 12.90 9.08 -0.55
CA LEU A 216 14.22 9.66 -0.37
C LEU A 216 14.53 10.72 -1.44
N THR A 217 14.25 10.42 -2.71
CA THR A 217 14.52 11.35 -3.81
C THR A 217 13.60 12.56 -3.79
N SER A 218 12.32 12.37 -3.47
CA SER A 218 11.33 13.45 -3.37
C SER A 218 11.63 14.36 -2.17
N LEU A 219 11.92 13.76 -1.01
CA LEU A 219 12.20 14.53 0.20
C LEU A 219 13.50 15.32 0.12
N GLU A 220 14.53 14.77 -0.55
CA GLU A 220 15.75 15.52 -0.87
C GLU A 220 15.45 16.80 -1.67
N GLN A 221 14.58 16.70 -2.68
CA GLN A 221 14.18 17.86 -3.49
C GLN A 221 13.36 18.87 -2.68
N ILE A 222 12.40 18.37 -1.87
CA ILE A 222 11.56 19.21 -1.00
C ILE A 222 12.43 19.95 0.02
N ASN A 223 13.31 19.23 0.71
CA ASN A 223 14.22 19.80 1.71
C ASN A 223 15.10 20.90 1.11
N ARG A 224 15.67 20.65 -0.08
CA ARG A 224 16.45 21.67 -0.80
C ARG A 224 15.62 22.89 -1.16
N HIS A 225 14.38 22.71 -1.60
CA HIS A 225 13.51 23.83 -1.97
C HIS A 225 13.13 24.71 -0.78
N PHE A 226 12.95 24.12 0.40
CA PHE A 226 12.55 24.82 1.63
C PHE A 226 13.73 25.07 2.60
N ASP A 227 14.97 24.84 2.18
CA ASP A 227 16.19 25.00 3.00
C ASP A 227 16.11 24.25 4.34
N TYR A 228 15.54 23.04 4.32
CA TYR A 228 15.44 22.18 5.49
C TYR A 228 16.67 21.26 5.59
N GLN A 229 17.35 21.27 6.75
CA GLN A 229 18.51 20.43 7.01
C GLN A 229 18.07 19.06 7.57
N SER A 230 18.31 17.99 6.82
CA SER A 230 18.10 16.63 7.28
C SER A 230 19.32 16.06 7.99
N ASN A 231 19.11 15.06 8.86
CA ASN A 231 20.20 14.35 9.56
C ASN A 231 20.88 13.29 8.69
N TYR A 232 20.37 13.04 7.47
CA TYR A 232 20.84 11.99 6.55
C TYR A 232 21.06 12.55 5.15
N ASP A 233 22.03 11.98 4.46
CA ASP A 233 22.21 12.19 3.01
C ASP A 233 21.24 11.29 2.24
N TYR A 234 20.03 11.80 2.03
CA TYR A 234 18.98 11.04 1.31
C TYR A 234 19.37 10.73 -0.12
N LYS A 235 20.14 11.60 -0.76
CA LYS A 235 20.65 11.40 -2.13
C LYS A 235 21.58 10.20 -2.22
N ASP A 236 22.55 10.10 -1.27
CA ASP A 236 23.48 8.95 -1.26
C ASP A 236 22.76 7.65 -0.94
N ILE A 237 21.83 7.66 0.03
CA ILE A 237 21.03 6.47 0.39
C ILE A 237 20.21 6.02 -0.83
N ALA A 238 19.49 6.92 -1.52
CA ALA A 238 18.70 6.60 -2.69
C ALA A 238 19.56 6.03 -3.84
N PHE A 239 20.72 6.63 -4.11
CA PHE A 239 21.64 6.16 -5.13
C PHE A 239 22.13 4.72 -4.87
N ASN A 240 22.50 4.43 -3.63
CA ASN A 240 22.96 3.11 -3.24
C ASN A 240 21.81 2.09 -3.23
N LEU A 241 20.61 2.50 -2.79
CA LEU A 241 19.40 1.66 -2.83
C LEU A 241 19.08 1.25 -4.28
N LEU A 242 19.09 2.19 -5.22
CA LEU A 242 18.85 1.88 -6.63
C LEU A 242 19.85 0.83 -7.16
N LYS A 243 21.13 0.92 -6.78
CA LYS A 243 22.13 -0.08 -7.15
C LYS A 243 21.81 -1.46 -6.58
N ILE A 244 21.34 -1.53 -5.32
CA ILE A 244 20.93 -2.79 -4.72
C ILE A 244 19.76 -3.38 -5.50
N LEU A 245 18.73 -2.59 -5.80
CA LEU A 245 17.56 -3.07 -6.54
C LEU A 245 17.96 -3.63 -7.91
N ASN A 246 18.80 -2.92 -8.66
CA ASN A 246 19.26 -3.36 -9.97
C ASN A 246 20.12 -4.64 -9.90
N ASN A 247 20.92 -4.81 -8.86
CA ASN A 247 21.86 -5.94 -8.77
C ASN A 247 21.24 -7.18 -8.12
N LYS A 248 20.26 -7.03 -7.21
CA LYS A 248 19.73 -8.11 -6.38
C LYS A 248 18.28 -8.47 -6.68
N CYS A 249 17.47 -7.48 -7.06
CA CYS A 249 16.02 -7.67 -7.27
C CYS A 249 15.65 -7.82 -8.76
N TYR A 250 16.53 -7.43 -9.68
CA TYR A 250 16.23 -7.41 -11.12
C TYR A 250 16.69 -8.70 -11.82
N LYS A 251 15.76 -9.30 -12.56
CA LYS A 251 16.04 -10.48 -13.38
C LYS A 251 15.06 -10.55 -14.57
N ASP A 252 15.57 -10.91 -15.76
CA ASP A 252 14.77 -11.16 -16.97
C ASP A 252 13.80 -10.04 -17.33
N GLY A 253 14.20 -8.79 -17.07
CA GLY A 253 13.40 -7.61 -17.42
C GLY A 253 12.44 -7.13 -16.34
N ILE A 254 12.30 -7.79 -15.21
CA ILE A 254 11.41 -7.37 -14.12
C ILE A 254 12.10 -7.39 -12.76
N TYR A 255 11.46 -6.71 -11.79
CA TYR A 255 11.91 -6.69 -10.41
C TYR A 255 11.06 -7.63 -9.55
N TYR A 256 11.73 -8.31 -8.62
CA TYR A 256 11.17 -9.28 -7.69
C TYR A 256 11.57 -8.94 -6.25
N ASP A 257 10.91 -9.56 -5.31
CA ASP A 257 11.42 -9.63 -3.93
C ASP A 257 12.73 -10.44 -3.90
N TYR A 258 13.65 -10.07 -3.00
CA TYR A 258 14.95 -10.73 -2.88
C TYR A 258 15.15 -11.30 -1.49
N ASP A 259 15.33 -12.62 -1.41
CA ASP A 259 15.70 -13.33 -0.20
C ASP A 259 17.20 -13.14 0.06
N PHE A 260 17.55 -12.19 0.92
CA PHE A 260 18.92 -11.84 1.19
C PHE A 260 19.63 -12.85 2.14
N VAL A 261 18.88 -13.67 2.89
CA VAL A 261 19.43 -14.73 3.73
C VAL A 261 19.92 -15.88 2.86
N ASN A 262 19.14 -16.27 1.86
CA ASN A 262 19.48 -17.38 0.95
C ASN A 262 20.13 -16.88 -0.35
N ASN A 263 20.36 -15.56 -0.50
CA ASN A 263 20.96 -14.91 -1.68
C ASN A 263 20.27 -15.34 -2.99
N LYS A 264 18.93 -15.23 -3.04
CA LYS A 264 18.15 -15.63 -4.22
C LYS A 264 16.95 -14.69 -4.44
N ILE A 265 16.60 -14.54 -5.71
CA ILE A 265 15.37 -13.85 -6.13
C ILE A 265 14.16 -14.73 -5.79
N SER A 266 13.08 -14.13 -5.27
CA SER A 266 11.81 -14.81 -5.08
C SER A 266 11.30 -15.37 -6.42
N PRO A 267 10.82 -16.60 -6.48
CA PRO A 267 10.24 -17.13 -7.72
C PRO A 267 8.85 -16.56 -8.03
N ILE A 268 8.22 -15.87 -7.07
CA ILE A 268 6.81 -15.46 -7.16
C ILE A 268 6.69 -14.12 -7.86
N ILE A 269 5.92 -14.07 -8.94
CA ILE A 269 5.48 -12.84 -9.60
C ILE A 269 4.23 -12.33 -8.87
N SER A 270 4.26 -11.07 -8.48
CA SER A 270 3.15 -10.42 -7.79
C SER A 270 2.94 -8.98 -8.26
N MET A 271 1.84 -8.39 -7.83
CA MET A 271 1.54 -6.97 -8.07
C MET A 271 2.62 -6.02 -7.50
N ALA A 272 3.47 -6.48 -6.57
CA ALA A 272 4.60 -5.71 -6.06
C ALA A 272 5.60 -5.32 -7.17
N SER A 273 5.72 -6.14 -8.21
CA SER A 273 6.60 -5.86 -9.35
C SER A 273 6.14 -4.66 -10.22
N PHE A 274 4.94 -4.11 -9.99
CA PHE A 274 4.50 -2.86 -10.62
C PHE A 274 4.97 -1.60 -9.88
N TYR A 275 5.43 -1.69 -8.62
CA TYR A 275 5.89 -0.53 -7.87
C TYR A 275 7.10 0.19 -8.49
N PRO A 276 8.11 -0.50 -9.09
CA PRO A 276 9.18 0.16 -9.83
C PRO A 276 8.68 1.05 -10.97
N PHE A 277 7.61 0.65 -11.66
CA PHE A 277 6.97 1.48 -12.70
C PHE A 277 6.20 2.64 -12.10
N LYS A 278 5.43 2.39 -11.03
CA LYS A 278 4.69 3.44 -10.28
C LYS A 278 5.62 4.55 -9.80
N PHE A 279 6.82 4.23 -9.36
CA PHE A 279 7.77 5.18 -8.79
C PHE A 279 8.89 5.60 -9.76
N ASN A 280 8.71 5.38 -11.07
CA ASN A 280 9.66 5.79 -12.12
C ASN A 280 11.10 5.28 -11.91
N ILE A 281 11.29 4.14 -11.25
CA ILE A 281 12.58 3.48 -11.14
C ILE A 281 12.95 2.83 -12.47
N TYR A 282 11.95 2.35 -13.17
CA TYR A 282 12.09 1.57 -14.37
C TYR A 282 10.97 1.87 -15.37
N ASN A 283 11.33 1.95 -16.65
CA ASN A 283 10.40 2.19 -17.76
C ASN A 283 10.72 1.26 -18.91
N ASP A 284 9.93 0.22 -19.10
CA ASP A 284 10.00 -0.73 -20.21
C ASP A 284 8.61 -1.31 -20.48
N LYS A 285 8.05 -1.00 -21.65
CA LYS A 285 6.71 -1.49 -22.04
C LYS A 285 6.66 -3.00 -22.19
N LYS A 286 7.73 -3.64 -22.65
CA LYS A 286 7.77 -5.11 -22.81
C LYS A 286 7.72 -5.80 -21.46
N ALA A 287 8.50 -5.32 -20.50
CA ALA A 287 8.50 -5.81 -19.14
C ALA A 287 7.14 -5.60 -18.45
N PHE A 288 6.55 -4.41 -18.63
CA PHE A 288 5.20 -4.12 -18.11
C PHE A 288 4.16 -5.08 -18.70
N HIS A 289 4.17 -5.29 -20.02
CA HIS A 289 3.26 -6.24 -20.69
C HIS A 289 3.48 -7.69 -20.24
N TYR A 290 4.72 -8.08 -19.99
CA TYR A 290 5.02 -9.40 -19.44
C TYR A 290 4.37 -9.59 -18.06
N LEU A 291 4.54 -8.65 -17.14
CA LEU A 291 3.90 -8.68 -15.82
C LEU A 291 2.37 -8.68 -15.92
N TYR A 292 1.84 -7.79 -16.75
CA TYR A 292 0.40 -7.73 -17.00
C TYR A 292 -0.15 -9.08 -17.48
N ASN A 293 0.51 -9.72 -18.45
CA ASN A 293 0.08 -11.01 -19.01
C ASN A 293 0.21 -12.18 -18.02
N LYS A 294 1.08 -12.07 -17.02
CA LYS A 294 1.20 -13.06 -15.94
C LYS A 294 0.07 -12.99 -14.92
N LEU A 295 -0.47 -11.82 -14.71
CA LEU A 295 -1.43 -11.56 -13.63
C LEU A 295 -2.86 -11.30 -14.13
N ILE A 296 -3.08 -11.14 -15.45
CA ILE A 296 -4.39 -10.85 -16.03
C ILE A 296 -5.30 -12.07 -16.00
N HIS A 297 -6.55 -11.86 -15.59
CA HIS A 297 -7.66 -12.79 -15.63
C HIS A 297 -8.90 -12.10 -16.18
N GLN A 298 -10.02 -12.83 -16.25
CA GLN A 298 -11.26 -12.33 -16.86
C GLN A 298 -11.77 -11.03 -16.21
N TYR A 299 -11.58 -10.85 -14.89
CA TYR A 299 -12.18 -9.75 -14.14
C TYR A 299 -11.17 -8.89 -13.38
N GLY A 300 -9.87 -9.07 -13.55
CA GLY A 300 -8.86 -8.26 -12.87
C GLY A 300 -7.45 -8.79 -13.00
N LEU A 301 -6.51 -8.07 -12.37
CA LEU A 301 -5.17 -8.58 -12.12
C LEU A 301 -5.17 -9.26 -10.76
N SER A 302 -4.73 -10.53 -10.71
CA SER A 302 -4.56 -11.23 -9.45
C SER A 302 -3.37 -10.65 -8.66
N THR A 303 -3.44 -10.75 -7.35
CA THR A 303 -2.39 -10.25 -6.44
C THR A 303 -1.05 -10.92 -6.68
N THR A 304 -1.07 -12.24 -6.95
CA THR A 304 0.07 -13.06 -7.34
C THR A 304 -0.29 -13.91 -8.56
N GLU A 305 0.69 -14.47 -9.24
CA GLU A 305 0.42 -15.54 -10.21
C GLU A 305 -0.24 -16.73 -9.50
N LYS A 306 -0.91 -17.58 -10.28
CA LYS A 306 -1.62 -18.74 -9.73
C LYS A 306 -0.64 -19.67 -9.05
N GLU A 307 -0.90 -19.95 -7.79
CA GLU A 307 -0.17 -20.93 -6.99
C GLU A 307 -0.99 -22.19 -6.74
N ASP A 308 -0.29 -23.29 -6.56
CA ASP A 308 -0.93 -24.55 -6.20
C ASP A 308 -1.33 -24.53 -4.70
N GLU A 309 -2.62 -24.72 -4.42
CA GLU A 309 -3.21 -25.16 -3.15
C GLU A 309 -3.30 -24.16 -1.96
N HIS A 310 -2.82 -22.91 -2.01
CA HIS A 310 -2.89 -21.99 -0.86
C HIS A 310 -3.83 -20.82 -1.12
N ASN A 311 -4.86 -20.72 -0.29
CA ASN A 311 -5.83 -19.62 -0.35
C ASN A 311 -5.39 -18.47 0.53
N TYR A 312 -4.29 -17.80 0.19
CA TYR A 312 -3.88 -16.59 0.88
C TYR A 312 -4.79 -15.41 0.52
N GLN A 313 -5.12 -14.61 1.51
CA GLN A 313 -5.92 -13.39 1.31
C GLN A 313 -5.25 -12.44 0.30
N TRP A 314 -3.91 -12.28 0.37
CA TRP A 314 -3.11 -11.48 -0.56
C TRP A 314 -2.40 -12.35 -1.61
N GLY A 315 -3.15 -13.26 -2.22
CA GLY A 315 -2.72 -14.14 -3.29
C GLY A 315 -3.82 -14.31 -4.35
N TYR A 316 -3.54 -15.13 -5.37
CA TYR A 316 -4.56 -15.57 -6.33
C TYR A 316 -5.70 -16.32 -5.61
N PRO A 317 -6.99 -16.14 -5.96
CA PRO A 317 -7.54 -15.37 -7.08
C PRO A 317 -7.98 -13.94 -6.71
N ASN A 318 -7.45 -13.34 -5.65
CA ASN A 318 -7.90 -12.04 -5.18
C ASN A 318 -7.31 -10.88 -6.00
N MET A 319 -8.18 -9.94 -6.37
CA MET A 319 -7.85 -8.62 -6.89
C MET A 319 -8.08 -7.58 -5.79
N TRP A 320 -7.06 -6.83 -5.46
CA TRP A 320 -7.13 -5.72 -4.52
C TRP A 320 -7.17 -4.38 -5.25
N PRO A 321 -8.20 -3.56 -5.03
CA PRO A 321 -8.36 -2.28 -5.71
C PRO A 321 -7.16 -1.33 -5.60
N CYS A 322 -6.53 -1.29 -4.43
CA CYS A 322 -5.32 -0.51 -4.20
C CYS A 322 -4.18 -0.92 -5.15
N LEU A 323 -3.99 -2.22 -5.36
CA LEU A 323 -2.95 -2.74 -6.26
C LEU A 323 -3.30 -2.53 -7.75
N MET A 324 -4.59 -2.56 -8.10
CA MET A 324 -5.03 -2.16 -9.44
C MET A 324 -4.66 -0.71 -9.75
N LEU A 325 -4.79 0.21 -8.76
CA LEU A 325 -4.37 1.60 -8.92
C LEU A 325 -2.84 1.73 -9.04
N ILE A 326 -2.06 0.91 -8.32
CA ILE A 326 -0.60 0.87 -8.48
C ILE A 326 -0.20 0.47 -9.91
N ALA A 327 -0.81 -0.59 -10.45
CA ALA A 327 -0.54 -1.01 -11.83
C ALA A 327 -0.99 0.03 -12.86
N PHE A 328 -2.15 0.66 -12.66
CA PHE A 328 -2.65 1.75 -13.49
C PHE A 328 -1.68 2.94 -13.51
N ASP A 329 -1.27 3.43 -12.34
CA ASP A 329 -0.29 4.52 -12.23
C ASP A 329 1.05 4.13 -12.87
N GLY A 330 1.47 2.86 -12.70
CA GLY A 330 2.66 2.31 -13.36
C GLY A 330 2.57 2.35 -14.89
N ALA A 331 1.40 2.05 -15.46
CA ALA A 331 1.18 2.15 -16.90
C ALA A 331 1.27 3.60 -17.39
N ILE A 332 0.67 4.55 -16.66
CA ILE A 332 0.76 6.00 -16.96
C ILE A 332 2.23 6.45 -16.96
N ASN A 333 2.96 6.15 -15.90
CA ASN A 333 4.38 6.55 -15.77
C ASN A 333 5.26 5.89 -16.83
N ASN A 334 4.92 4.67 -17.25
CA ASN A 334 5.59 3.95 -18.34
C ASN A 334 5.18 4.46 -19.73
N LYS A 335 4.34 5.51 -19.82
CA LYS A 335 3.80 6.08 -21.05
C LYS A 335 3.09 5.04 -21.92
N ASP A 336 2.36 4.16 -21.29
CA ASP A 336 1.58 3.09 -21.92
C ASP A 336 0.08 3.33 -21.70
N ASP A 337 -0.43 4.35 -22.37
CA ASP A 337 -1.83 4.79 -22.22
C ASP A 337 -2.82 3.66 -22.54
N GLN A 338 -2.49 2.78 -23.50
CA GLN A 338 -3.36 1.66 -23.82
C GLN A 338 -3.48 0.67 -22.64
N LYS A 339 -2.37 0.37 -21.95
CA LYS A 339 -2.42 -0.49 -20.77
C LYS A 339 -3.11 0.17 -19.59
N ALA A 340 -2.94 1.50 -19.42
CA ALA A 340 -3.70 2.24 -18.42
C ALA A 340 -5.21 2.16 -18.71
N ILE A 341 -5.64 2.32 -19.96
CA ILE A 341 -7.04 2.16 -20.40
C ILE A 341 -7.54 0.74 -20.14
N ASP A 342 -6.77 -0.28 -20.50
CA ASP A 342 -7.13 -1.69 -20.32
C ASP A 342 -7.36 -2.00 -18.84
N ILE A 343 -6.42 -1.61 -17.96
CA ILE A 343 -6.51 -1.81 -16.51
C ILE A 343 -7.72 -1.07 -15.93
N ALA A 344 -7.91 0.19 -16.29
CA ALA A 344 -9.03 1.00 -15.80
C ALA A 344 -10.38 0.40 -16.21
N LYS A 345 -10.55 0.03 -17.48
CA LYS A 345 -11.79 -0.59 -17.98
C LYS A 345 -12.07 -1.92 -17.29
N LEU A 346 -11.05 -2.76 -17.13
CA LEU A 346 -11.18 -4.05 -16.49
C LEU A 346 -11.67 -3.90 -15.05
N TYR A 347 -11.04 -3.02 -14.27
CA TYR A 347 -11.40 -2.76 -12.89
C TYR A 347 -12.81 -2.16 -12.75
N ILE A 348 -13.12 -1.11 -13.52
CA ILE A 348 -14.42 -0.45 -13.49
C ILE A 348 -15.54 -1.41 -13.85
N ASN A 349 -15.39 -2.18 -14.93
CA ASN A 349 -16.42 -3.15 -15.34
C ASN A 349 -16.69 -4.21 -14.27
N THR A 350 -15.66 -4.65 -13.55
CA THR A 350 -15.79 -5.63 -12.47
C THR A 350 -16.53 -5.05 -11.26
N VAL A 351 -16.15 -3.82 -10.86
CA VAL A 351 -16.81 -3.13 -9.76
C VAL A 351 -18.28 -2.81 -10.12
N ASP A 352 -18.55 -2.29 -11.33
CA ASP A 352 -19.90 -1.98 -11.81
C ASP A 352 -20.79 -3.23 -11.82
N LYS A 353 -20.26 -4.36 -12.32
CA LYS A 353 -20.97 -5.65 -12.35
C LYS A 353 -21.39 -6.10 -10.95
N GLU A 354 -20.46 -6.08 -10.00
CA GLU A 354 -20.74 -6.51 -8.63
C GLU A 354 -21.63 -5.52 -7.88
N PHE A 355 -21.44 -4.22 -8.13
CA PHE A 355 -22.30 -3.19 -7.55
C PHE A 355 -23.74 -3.31 -8.02
N ALA A 356 -23.98 -3.58 -9.30
CA ALA A 356 -25.34 -3.84 -9.84
C ALA A 356 -26.04 -5.02 -9.16
N ARG A 357 -25.27 -5.98 -8.64
CA ARG A 357 -25.79 -7.16 -7.92
C ARG A 357 -26.03 -6.90 -6.43
N SER A 358 -25.13 -6.17 -5.78
CA SER A 358 -25.06 -6.04 -4.32
C SER A 358 -25.40 -4.66 -3.77
N ASN A 359 -25.40 -3.62 -4.61
CA ASN A 359 -25.46 -2.19 -4.26
C ASN A 359 -24.34 -1.77 -3.26
N LYS A 360 -23.20 -2.47 -3.28
CA LYS A 360 -22.08 -2.26 -2.35
C LYS A 360 -20.76 -2.27 -3.09
N LEU A 361 -19.79 -1.55 -2.52
CA LEU A 361 -18.38 -1.66 -2.87
C LEU A 361 -17.71 -2.60 -1.87
N TRP A 362 -16.86 -3.48 -2.37
CA TRP A 362 -16.21 -4.49 -1.55
C TRP A 362 -14.71 -4.26 -1.45
N GLU A 363 -14.13 -4.77 -0.39
CA GLU A 363 -12.72 -4.66 -0.09
C GLU A 363 -11.84 -5.26 -1.20
N LYS A 364 -12.23 -6.43 -1.72
CA LYS A 364 -11.55 -7.17 -2.78
C LYS A 364 -12.51 -7.99 -3.63
N TYR A 365 -12.03 -8.39 -4.80
CA TYR A 365 -12.82 -9.11 -5.80
C TYR A 365 -12.10 -10.37 -6.25
N ASP A 366 -12.83 -11.37 -6.74
CA ASP A 366 -12.29 -12.57 -7.36
C ASP A 366 -12.11 -12.37 -8.87
N VAL A 367 -10.91 -12.59 -9.37
CA VAL A 367 -10.56 -12.35 -10.78
C VAL A 367 -11.18 -13.34 -11.76
N ASN A 368 -11.69 -14.48 -11.29
CA ASN A 368 -12.27 -15.51 -12.15
C ASN A 368 -13.76 -15.33 -12.35
N ILE A 369 -14.48 -14.91 -11.30
CA ILE A 369 -15.94 -14.79 -11.29
C ILE A 369 -16.46 -13.36 -11.31
N GLY A 370 -15.59 -12.37 -10.96
CA GLY A 370 -15.92 -10.96 -10.98
C GLY A 370 -16.95 -10.54 -9.95
N THR A 371 -16.96 -11.19 -8.79
CA THR A 371 -17.76 -10.84 -7.62
C THR A 371 -16.86 -10.52 -6.46
N ARG A 372 -17.43 -10.06 -5.32
CA ARG A 372 -16.67 -9.98 -4.08
C ARG A 372 -15.97 -11.30 -3.80
N SER A 373 -14.73 -11.24 -3.30
CA SER A 373 -14.02 -12.45 -2.91
C SER A 373 -14.56 -12.97 -1.57
N ILE A 374 -14.77 -14.28 -1.50
CA ILE A 374 -15.18 -14.99 -0.28
C ILE A 374 -14.00 -15.60 0.48
N LEU A 375 -12.78 -15.49 -0.07
CA LEU A 375 -11.56 -15.92 0.62
C LEU A 375 -11.15 -14.85 1.63
N ASN A 376 -11.70 -14.93 2.82
CA ASN A 376 -11.57 -13.92 3.86
C ASN A 376 -11.09 -14.55 5.16
N GLU A 377 -10.24 -13.81 5.84
CA GLU A 377 -9.83 -14.09 7.21
C GLU A 377 -10.79 -13.48 8.24
N TYR A 378 -11.61 -12.53 7.80
CA TYR A 378 -12.64 -11.86 8.58
C TYR A 378 -13.90 -11.68 7.74
N SER A 379 -14.99 -11.20 8.34
CA SER A 379 -16.26 -10.97 7.65
C SER A 379 -16.07 -9.97 6.49
N GLU A 380 -16.74 -10.23 5.38
CA GLU A 380 -16.73 -9.36 4.19
C GLU A 380 -17.14 -7.93 4.55
N THR A 381 -16.34 -6.97 4.11
CA THR A 381 -16.47 -5.58 4.50
C THR A 381 -16.79 -4.69 3.32
N GLU A 382 -17.80 -3.82 3.48
CA GLU A 382 -18.08 -2.75 2.53
C GLU A 382 -17.00 -1.67 2.65
N MET A 383 -16.33 -1.35 1.52
CA MET A 383 -15.13 -0.51 1.51
C MET A 383 -15.33 0.74 0.66
N LEU A 384 -15.52 1.89 1.29
CA LEU A 384 -15.42 3.18 0.60
C LEU A 384 -13.96 3.64 0.39
N GLY A 385 -13.01 3.14 1.15
CA GLY A 385 -11.60 3.56 1.13
C GLY A 385 -10.93 3.38 -0.23
N TRP A 386 -10.06 2.39 -0.34
CA TRP A 386 -9.29 2.17 -1.58
C TRP A 386 -10.15 1.79 -2.78
N THR A 387 -11.28 1.07 -2.58
CA THR A 387 -12.16 0.69 -3.71
C THR A 387 -12.77 1.91 -4.37
N ALA A 388 -13.35 2.82 -3.58
CA ALA A 388 -13.91 4.05 -4.09
C ALA A 388 -12.83 4.98 -4.66
N GLY A 389 -11.71 5.15 -3.96
CA GLY A 389 -10.61 6.00 -4.41
C GLY A 389 -10.00 5.55 -5.74
N SER A 390 -9.74 4.25 -5.87
CA SER A 390 -9.22 3.66 -7.12
C SER A 390 -10.24 3.75 -8.25
N TYR A 391 -11.52 3.51 -7.97
CA TYR A 391 -12.59 3.62 -8.96
C TYR A 391 -12.68 5.04 -9.52
N VAL A 392 -12.73 6.04 -8.65
CA VAL A 392 -12.83 7.45 -9.06
C VAL A 392 -11.62 7.86 -9.90
N ALA A 393 -10.41 7.52 -9.47
CA ALA A 393 -9.18 7.87 -10.20
C ALA A 393 -9.18 7.32 -11.63
N MET A 394 -9.52 6.03 -11.79
CA MET A 394 -9.54 5.38 -13.10
C MET A 394 -10.74 5.79 -13.96
N TYR A 395 -11.93 5.97 -13.35
CA TYR A 395 -13.14 6.37 -14.08
C TYR A 395 -13.00 7.79 -14.67
N ASP A 396 -12.52 8.73 -13.87
CA ASP A 396 -12.37 10.12 -14.33
C ASP A 396 -11.27 10.23 -15.40
N TYR A 397 -10.19 9.43 -15.30
CA TYR A 397 -9.19 9.33 -16.37
C TYR A 397 -9.80 8.87 -17.70
N LEU A 398 -10.59 7.79 -17.69
CA LEU A 398 -11.26 7.32 -18.93
C LEU A 398 -12.25 8.35 -19.48
N LYS A 399 -12.88 9.11 -18.62
CA LYS A 399 -13.81 10.19 -19.03
C LYS A 399 -13.05 11.37 -19.67
N GLU A 400 -11.92 11.76 -19.12
CA GLU A 400 -11.05 12.81 -19.66
C GLU A 400 -10.53 12.47 -21.07
N LEU A 401 -10.21 11.19 -21.34
CA LEU A 401 -9.78 10.74 -22.68
C LEU A 401 -10.90 10.76 -23.75
N ASN A 402 -12.16 10.76 -23.36
CA ASN A 402 -13.30 10.75 -24.28
C ASN A 402 -13.89 12.14 -24.50
N GLN A 403 -13.27 13.20 -23.96
CA GLN A 403 -13.59 14.60 -24.20
C GLN A 403 -12.62 15.22 -25.21
#